data_5b5d3d7a17ff00933e3aae3eab631f91
#
_entry.id   5b5d3d7a17ff00933e3aae3eab631f91
#
_cell.length_a   1.000
_cell.length_b   1.000
_cell.length_c   1.000
_cell.angle_alpha   90.00
_cell.angle_beta   90.00
_cell.angle_gamma   90.00
#
_symmetry.space_group_name_H-M   'P 1'
#
loop_
_entity.id
_entity.type
_entity.pdbx_description
1 polymer ?
#
loop_
_entity_poly.entity_id
_entity_poly.type
_entity_poly.pdbx_seq_one_letter_code
_entity_poly.pdbx_strand_id
1 'polypeptide(L)' 'MWTVVYIAANRTQADTIKNLLCEEGVLANHRPAGIAMMGDGLYEVMVLESEADEAHAILCQFAAK' A
#
# COMPACT_ATOMS: atom_id res chain seq x y z
N MET A 1 -5.10 -9.62 11.09
CA MET A 1 -6.05 -8.77 10.38
C MET A 1 -5.31 -7.78 9.50
N TRP A 2 -5.87 -7.48 8.36
CA TRP A 2 -5.22 -6.56 7.41
C TRP A 2 -5.68 -5.14 7.65
N THR A 3 -4.76 -4.21 7.51
CA THR A 3 -5.09 -2.80 7.67
C THR A 3 -4.53 -2.01 6.50
N VAL A 4 -5.25 -0.99 6.07
CA VAL A 4 -4.83 -0.15 4.95
C VAL A 4 -3.82 0.86 5.44
N VAL A 5 -2.67 0.92 4.76
CA VAL A 5 -1.62 1.86 5.13
C VAL A 5 -1.35 2.89 4.03
N TYR A 6 -1.91 2.69 2.86
CA TYR A 6 -1.66 3.61 1.76
C TYR A 6 -2.75 3.46 0.71
N ILE A 7 -3.16 4.56 0.13
CA ILE A 7 -4.12 4.56 -0.98
C ILE A 7 -3.37 4.99 -2.23
N ALA A 8 -3.26 4.07 -3.19
CA ALA A 8 -2.55 4.33 -4.43
C ALA A 8 -3.50 4.86 -5.48
N ALA A 9 -2.99 5.71 -6.34
CA ALA A 9 -3.82 6.33 -7.38
C ALA A 9 -4.14 5.36 -8.52
N ASN A 10 -3.32 4.33 -8.67
CA ASN A 10 -3.55 3.34 -9.73
C ASN A 10 -2.84 2.04 -9.34
N ARG A 11 -3.00 1.04 -10.18
CA ARG A 11 -2.44 -0.28 -9.89
C ARG A 11 -0.92 -0.26 -9.88
N THR A 12 -0.33 0.47 -10.81
CA THR A 12 1.12 0.52 -10.90
C THR A 12 1.72 1.08 -9.62
N GLN A 13 1.13 2.14 -9.11
CA GLN A 13 1.61 2.72 -7.86
C GLN A 13 1.43 1.74 -6.70
N ALA A 14 0.31 1.04 -6.67
CA ALA A 14 0.07 0.05 -5.63
C ALA A 14 1.12 -1.06 -5.67
N ASP A 15 1.46 -1.52 -6.87
CA ASP A 15 2.49 -2.54 -7.01
C ASP A 15 3.84 -2.02 -6.52
N THR A 16 4.16 -0.78 -6.84
CA THR A 16 5.42 -0.20 -6.41
C THR A 16 5.50 -0.15 -4.88
N ILE A 17 4.45 0.31 -4.24
CA ILE A 17 4.41 0.38 -2.79
C ILE A 17 4.47 -1.01 -2.18
N LYS A 18 3.70 -1.94 -2.73
CA LYS A 18 3.71 -3.31 -2.23
C LYS A 18 5.10 -3.91 -2.32
N ASN A 19 5.77 -3.73 -3.45
CA ASN A 19 7.10 -4.29 -3.63
C ASN A 19 8.10 -3.66 -2.67
N LEU A 20 7.98 -2.36 -2.44
CA LEU A 20 8.84 -1.68 -1.49
C LEU A 20 8.70 -2.29 -0.10
N LEU A 21 7.48 -2.52 0.32
CA LEU A 21 7.24 -3.11 1.64
C LEU A 21 7.75 -4.54 1.70
N CYS A 22 7.54 -5.30 0.64
CA CYS A 22 8.03 -6.69 0.61
C CYS A 22 9.53 -6.76 0.69
N GLU A 23 10.22 -5.82 0.07
CA GLU A 23 11.68 -5.79 0.12
C GLU A 23 12.19 -5.51 1.52
N GLU A 24 11.39 -4.84 2.32
CA GLU A 24 11.75 -4.54 3.70
C GLU A 24 11.30 -5.64 4.66
N GLY A 25 10.74 -6.70 4.14
CA GLY A 25 10.33 -7.80 4.97
C GLY A 25 8.92 -7.69 5.50
N VAL A 26 8.14 -6.76 5.00
CA VAL A 26 6.75 -6.57 5.44
C VAL A 26 5.82 -7.26 4.45
N LEU A 27 4.96 -8.12 4.95
CA LEU A 27 3.98 -8.79 4.10
C LEU A 27 2.88 -7.81 3.73
N ALA A 28 2.78 -7.49 2.44
CA ALA A 28 1.84 -6.49 1.95
C ALA A 28 0.99 -7.07 0.83
N ASN A 29 -0.17 -6.47 0.65
CA ASN A 29 -1.09 -6.86 -0.40
C ASN A 29 -1.80 -5.62 -0.90
N HIS A 30 -2.47 -5.71 -2.06
CA HIS A 30 -3.26 -4.60 -2.54
C HIS A 30 -4.55 -5.12 -3.16
N ARG A 31 -5.52 -4.25 -3.21
CA ARG A 31 -6.80 -4.59 -3.83
C ARG A 31 -7.45 -3.30 -4.36
N PRO A 32 -8.41 -3.44 -5.29
CA PRO A 32 -9.17 -2.28 -5.73
C PRO A 32 -9.90 -1.66 -4.54
N ALA A 33 -9.81 -0.35 -4.43
CA ALA A 33 -10.34 0.33 -3.25
C ALA A 33 -11.80 0.67 -3.35
N GLY A 34 -12.45 0.30 -4.43
CA GLY A 34 -13.83 0.57 -4.48
C GLY A 34 -14.31 1.06 -5.83
N ILE A 35 -15.15 2.02 -5.83
CA ILE A 35 -15.90 2.38 -7.00
C ILE A 35 -15.06 3.07 -8.04
N ALA A 36 -14.91 2.43 -9.16
CA ALA A 36 -14.14 2.99 -10.25
C ALA A 36 -15.03 3.79 -11.18
N MET A 37 -15.68 4.77 -10.65
CA MET A 37 -16.59 5.57 -11.47
C MET A 37 -15.85 6.35 -12.52
N MET A 38 -14.61 6.65 -12.26
CA MET A 38 -13.82 7.45 -13.17
C MET A 38 -12.78 6.64 -13.90
N GLY A 39 -13.01 5.36 -14.02
CA GLY A 39 -12.08 4.54 -14.75
C GLY A 39 -11.11 3.83 -13.84
N ASP A 40 -9.91 4.33 -13.74
CA ASP A 40 -8.85 3.59 -13.08
C ASP A 40 -9.08 3.29 -11.63
N GLY A 41 -9.84 3.93 -10.93
CA GLY A 41 -10.06 3.57 -9.54
C GLY A 41 -8.81 3.58 -8.68
N LEU A 42 -9.03 3.67 -7.40
CA LEU A 42 -7.95 3.66 -6.43
C LEU A 42 -7.65 2.23 -5.97
N TYR A 43 -6.44 2.04 -5.46
CA TYR A 43 -6.04 0.77 -4.88
C TYR A 43 -5.61 0.98 -3.45
N GLU A 44 -5.97 0.05 -2.57
CA GLU A 44 -5.55 0.08 -1.18
C GLU A 44 -4.37 -0.86 -1.00
N VAL A 45 -3.34 -0.36 -0.36
CA VAL A 45 -2.21 -1.20 0.02
C VAL A 45 -2.36 -1.54 1.49
N MET A 46 -2.35 -2.83 1.80
CA MET A 46 -2.64 -3.31 3.13
C MET A 46 -1.49 -4.16 3.66
N VAL A 47 -1.30 -4.11 4.96
CA VAL A 47 -0.35 -4.98 5.64
C VAL A 47 -1.05 -5.58 6.85
N LEU A 48 -0.42 -6.58 7.44
CA LEU A 48 -0.93 -7.12 8.70
C LEU A 48 -0.88 -6.05 9.77
N GLU A 49 -1.88 -6.05 10.62
CA GLU A 49 -1.97 -5.03 11.66
C GLU A 49 -0.72 -4.97 12.52
N SER A 50 -0.14 -6.13 12.79
CA SER A 50 1.05 -6.19 13.63
C SER A 50 2.26 -5.54 12.97
N GLU A 51 2.20 -5.29 11.67
CA GLU A 51 3.31 -4.67 10.95
C GLU A 51 2.98 -3.29 10.43
N ALA A 52 1.85 -2.75 10.85
CA ALA A 52 1.43 -1.45 10.35
C ALA A 52 2.41 -0.35 10.72
N ASP A 53 2.95 -0.38 11.92
CA ASP A 53 3.90 0.64 12.34
C ASP A 53 5.15 0.63 11.49
N GLU A 54 5.66 -0.57 11.22
CA GLU A 54 6.84 -0.70 10.39
C GLU A 54 6.56 -0.24 8.97
N ALA A 55 5.39 -0.61 8.46
CA ALA A 55 5.00 -0.19 7.12
C ALA A 55 4.93 1.33 7.03
N HIS A 56 4.36 1.98 8.03
CA HIS A 56 4.28 3.42 8.04
C HIS A 56 5.67 4.07 8.04
N ALA A 57 6.60 3.49 8.78
CA ALA A 57 7.96 4.02 8.81
C ALA A 57 8.62 3.91 7.45
N ILE A 58 8.42 2.80 6.77
CA ILE A 58 8.99 2.59 5.45
C ILE A 58 8.38 3.57 4.46
N LEU A 59 7.07 3.73 4.50
CA LEU A 59 6.40 4.64 3.58
C LEU A 59 6.78 6.08 3.85
N CYS A 60 7.02 6.42 5.10
CA CYS A 60 7.46 7.75 5.46
C CYS A 60 8.83 8.06 4.84
N GLN A 61 9.73 7.10 4.89
CA GLN A 61 11.04 7.28 4.26
C GLN A 61 10.90 7.41 2.75
N PHE A 62 10.01 6.61 2.18
CA PHE A 62 9.79 6.66 0.75
C PHE A 62 9.23 8.01 0.32
N ALA A 63 8.29 8.53 1.08
CA ALA A 63 7.66 9.81 0.76
C ALA A 63 8.58 11.00 1.03
N ALA A 64 9.56 10.83 1.89
CA ALA A 64 10.44 11.93 2.27
C ALA A 64 11.52 12.22 1.23
N LYS A 65 11.59 11.41 0.22
CA LYS A 65 12.63 11.60 -0.81
C LYS A 65 12.37 12.81 -1.73
#